data_560e7f80909f4a4315404e37c1ad6457
#
_entry.id   560e7f80909f4a4315404e37c1ad6457
#
_cell.length_a   1.000
_cell.length_b   1.000
_cell.length_c   1.000
_cell.angle_alpha   90.00
_cell.angle_beta   90.00
_cell.angle_gamma   90.00
#
_symmetry.space_group_name_H-M   'P 1'
#
loop_
_entity.id
_entity.type
_entity.pdbx_description
1 polymer ?
#
loop_
_entity_poly.entity_id
_entity_poly.type
_entity_poly.pdbx_seq_one_letter_code
_entity_poly.pdbx_strand_id
1 'polypeptide(L)'
;MKILIVVDMQNDFITGALGSAEAQAVVPKVKGYIEQWLEEKKGSLYFTRDTHHDNYAETQEGRNLPVLHCVEGSDGWEICRELQEYTLDVPVFDKPTFGCQDLAEYLQETEGQPDEIVLIGLCTDICVISNAMLLKAFFPETVITVVEKCCAGVTPESHKRALEAMQVCQIQVV
;
A
#
# COMPACT_ATOMS: atom_id res chain seq x y z
N MET A 1 -8.33 8.06 -17.24
CA MET A 1 -8.64 8.13 -15.79
C MET A 1 -7.46 7.56 -15.00
N LYS A 2 -7.10 8.20 -13.87
CA LYS A 2 -5.98 7.76 -13.04
C LYS A 2 -6.47 7.34 -11.65
N ILE A 3 -5.73 6.44 -11.01
CA ILE A 3 -6.05 5.90 -9.68
C ILE A 3 -4.82 6.04 -8.78
N LEU A 4 -5.00 6.50 -7.55
CA LEU A 4 -3.99 6.49 -6.50
C LEU A 4 -4.37 5.46 -5.44
N ILE A 5 -3.45 4.57 -5.12
CA ILE A 5 -3.58 3.58 -4.05
C ILE A 5 -2.55 3.85 -2.97
N VAL A 6 -3.02 4.09 -1.75
CA VAL A 6 -2.20 4.26 -0.55
C VAL A 6 -2.16 2.95 0.20
N VAL A 7 -1.00 2.29 0.20
CA VAL A 7 -0.82 0.94 0.71
C VAL A 7 -0.39 0.98 2.16
N ASP A 8 -1.22 0.40 3.04
CA ASP A 8 -0.94 -0.01 4.42
C ASP A 8 -0.22 1.05 5.29
N MET A 9 -0.65 2.30 5.22
CA MET A 9 -0.10 3.38 6.05
C MET A 9 -0.65 3.33 7.48
N GLN A 10 -0.44 2.17 8.14
CA GLN A 10 -0.97 1.82 9.47
C GLN A 10 0.05 2.08 10.58
N ASN A 11 -0.45 2.31 11.81
CA ASN A 11 0.40 2.64 12.95
C ASN A 11 1.45 1.56 13.24
N ASP A 12 1.12 0.26 13.10
CA ASP A 12 2.07 -0.82 13.37
C ASP A 12 3.26 -0.85 12.42
N PHE A 13 3.10 -0.39 11.18
CA PHE A 13 4.21 -0.27 10.21
C PHE A 13 4.99 1.05 10.33
N ILE A 14 4.48 2.04 11.07
CA ILE A 14 5.10 3.37 11.17
C ILE A 14 5.82 3.52 12.52
N THR A 15 5.08 3.40 13.63
CA THR A 15 5.58 3.61 14.99
C THR A 15 5.38 2.41 15.90
N GLY A 16 4.58 1.42 15.49
CA GLY A 16 4.20 0.26 16.29
C GLY A 16 5.14 -0.93 16.12
N ALA A 17 4.56 -2.14 16.15
CA ALA A 17 5.29 -3.41 16.28
C ALA A 17 6.34 -3.67 15.17
N LEU A 18 6.09 -3.19 13.96
CA LEU A 18 6.98 -3.32 12.78
C LEU A 18 7.48 -1.95 12.28
N GLY A 19 7.38 -0.91 13.12
CA GLY A 19 7.76 0.46 12.76
C GLY A 19 9.25 0.63 12.48
N SER A 20 9.56 1.60 11.60
CA SER A 20 10.94 1.96 11.25
C SER A 20 11.09 3.47 11.09
N ALA A 21 12.34 3.95 11.14
CA ALA A 21 12.64 5.36 10.88
C ALA A 21 12.31 5.74 9.43
N GLU A 22 12.55 4.84 8.49
CA GLU A 22 12.24 4.99 7.08
C GLU A 22 10.72 5.12 6.85
N ALA A 23 9.92 4.27 7.50
CA ALA A 23 8.46 4.34 7.44
C ALA A 23 7.92 5.65 8.02
N GLN A 24 8.47 6.12 9.14
CA GLN A 24 8.11 7.42 9.71
C GLN A 24 8.46 8.58 8.77
N ALA A 25 9.61 8.51 8.11
CA ALA A 25 10.10 9.56 7.21
C ALA A 25 9.26 9.72 5.92
N VAL A 26 8.52 8.70 5.50
CA VAL A 26 7.67 8.81 4.30
C VAL A 26 6.27 9.36 4.60
N VAL A 27 5.78 9.34 5.83
CA VAL A 27 4.44 9.83 6.20
C VAL A 27 4.16 11.24 5.66
N PRO A 28 5.00 12.26 5.90
CA PRO A 28 4.75 13.60 5.38
C PRO A 28 4.82 13.67 3.84
N LYS A 29 5.59 12.80 3.20
CA LYS A 29 5.68 12.74 1.74
C LYS A 29 4.43 12.12 1.14
N VAL A 30 3.92 11.04 1.75
CA VAL A 30 2.64 10.40 1.38
C VAL A 30 1.50 11.40 1.54
N LYS A 31 1.43 12.11 2.68
CA LYS A 31 0.43 13.15 2.91
C LYS A 31 0.49 14.22 1.82
N GLY A 32 1.64 14.81 1.56
CA GLY A 32 1.78 15.85 0.54
C GLY A 32 1.45 15.34 -0.88
N TYR A 33 1.70 14.07 -1.18
CA TYR A 33 1.33 13.48 -2.47
C TYR A 33 -0.19 13.33 -2.61
N ILE A 34 -0.88 12.89 -1.54
CA ILE A 34 -2.36 12.81 -1.50
C ILE A 34 -2.96 14.21 -1.67
N GLU A 35 -2.48 15.21 -0.92
CA GLU A 35 -2.95 16.59 -1.02
C GLU A 35 -2.84 17.12 -2.44
N GLN A 36 -1.68 16.97 -3.08
CA GLN A 36 -1.49 17.36 -4.47
C GLN A 36 -2.40 16.60 -5.43
N TRP A 37 -2.61 15.28 -5.22
CA TRP A 37 -3.50 14.46 -6.04
C TRP A 37 -4.93 14.97 -6.02
N LEU A 38 -5.44 15.31 -4.83
CA LEU A 38 -6.79 15.81 -4.62
C LEU A 38 -6.96 17.24 -5.16
N GLU A 39 -5.98 18.13 -4.91
CA GLU A 39 -6.00 19.50 -5.40
C GLU A 39 -6.03 19.56 -6.94
N GLU A 40 -5.21 18.74 -7.58
CA GLU A 40 -5.14 18.65 -9.04
C GLU A 40 -6.27 17.80 -9.65
N LYS A 41 -7.14 17.19 -8.82
CA LYS A 41 -8.26 16.32 -9.25
C LYS A 41 -7.81 15.24 -10.24
N LYS A 42 -6.70 14.59 -9.95
CA LYS A 42 -6.07 13.64 -10.87
C LYS A 42 -6.87 12.38 -11.12
N GLY A 43 -7.69 11.95 -10.15
CA GLY A 43 -8.48 10.73 -10.26
C GLY A 43 -8.96 10.18 -8.92
N SER A 44 -9.35 8.91 -8.92
CA SER A 44 -9.84 8.19 -7.74
C SER A 44 -8.72 7.92 -6.72
N LEU A 45 -9.09 7.82 -5.44
CA LEU A 45 -8.20 7.53 -4.31
C LEU A 45 -8.72 6.31 -3.55
N TYR A 46 -7.84 5.37 -3.24
CA TYR A 46 -8.14 4.17 -2.47
C TYR A 46 -7.06 3.91 -1.43
N PHE A 47 -7.44 3.24 -0.34
CA PHE A 47 -6.51 2.78 0.70
C PHE A 47 -6.58 1.27 0.85
N THR A 48 -5.48 0.65 1.27
CA THR A 48 -5.46 -0.70 1.80
C THR A 48 -5.04 -0.73 3.25
N ARG A 49 -5.50 -1.73 4.00
CA ARG A 49 -5.04 -2.07 5.34
C ARG A 49 -4.71 -3.54 5.42
N ASP A 50 -3.53 -3.86 5.88
CA ASP A 50 -3.21 -5.20 6.30
C ASP A 50 -4.03 -5.57 7.53
N THR A 51 -4.67 -6.73 7.54
CA THR A 51 -5.67 -7.06 8.56
C THR A 51 -5.50 -8.50 9.02
N HIS A 52 -5.12 -8.64 10.28
CA HIS A 52 -4.97 -9.92 10.96
C HIS A 52 -5.97 -10.06 12.11
N HIS A 53 -6.12 -11.28 12.60
CA HIS A 53 -7.01 -11.64 13.70
C HIS A 53 -6.21 -12.33 14.82
N ASP A 54 -6.88 -12.64 15.94
CA ASP A 54 -6.27 -13.26 17.13
C ASP A 54 -5.53 -14.57 16.84
N ASN A 55 -5.89 -15.27 15.75
CA ASN A 55 -5.25 -16.52 15.34
C ASN A 55 -4.00 -16.31 14.46
N TYR A 56 -3.48 -15.09 14.34
CA TYR A 56 -2.31 -14.77 13.48
C TYR A 56 -1.14 -15.73 13.67
N ALA A 57 -0.80 -16.08 14.91
CA ALA A 57 0.30 -17.00 15.21
C ALA A 57 0.12 -18.41 14.62
N GLU A 58 -1.13 -18.81 14.30
CA GLU A 58 -1.47 -20.10 13.68
C GLU A 58 -1.41 -20.05 12.15
N THR A 59 -1.29 -18.86 11.57
CA THR A 59 -1.22 -18.68 10.12
C THR A 59 0.18 -19.04 9.60
N GLN A 60 0.28 -19.22 8.28
CA GLN A 60 1.57 -19.43 7.62
C GLN A 60 2.48 -18.20 7.78
N GLU A 61 1.90 -17.01 7.67
CA GLU A 61 2.62 -15.75 7.85
C GLU A 61 3.11 -15.59 9.30
N GLY A 62 2.24 -15.81 10.30
CA GLY A 62 2.60 -15.71 11.71
C GLY A 62 3.69 -16.69 12.15
N ARG A 63 3.78 -17.85 11.50
CA ARG A 63 4.90 -18.79 11.73
C ARG A 63 6.24 -18.29 11.16
N ASN A 64 6.20 -17.53 10.06
CA ASN A 64 7.40 -16.96 9.44
C ASN A 64 7.81 -15.64 10.07
N LEU A 65 6.84 -14.83 10.50
CA LEU A 65 7.03 -13.55 11.18
C LEU A 65 6.24 -13.56 12.50
N PRO A 66 6.80 -14.09 13.60
CA PRO A 66 6.09 -14.23 14.88
C PRO A 66 5.98 -12.88 15.64
N VAL A 67 5.56 -11.84 14.95
CA VAL A 67 5.29 -10.51 15.50
C VAL A 67 3.85 -10.16 15.20
N LEU A 68 3.01 -10.19 16.23
CA LEU A 68 1.60 -9.81 16.09
C LEU A 68 1.50 -8.33 15.72
N HIS A 69 0.80 -8.03 14.64
CA HIS A 69 0.62 -6.69 14.12
C HIS A 69 -0.71 -6.57 13.37
N CYS A 70 -1.16 -5.36 13.15
CA CYS A 70 -2.35 -5.03 12.37
C CYS A 70 -3.58 -5.90 12.73
N VAL A 71 -3.78 -6.16 14.02
CA VAL A 71 -4.95 -6.91 14.49
C VAL A 71 -6.18 -6.03 14.38
N GLU A 72 -7.21 -6.53 13.70
CA GLU A 72 -8.46 -5.81 13.45
C GLU A 72 -9.01 -5.13 14.72
N GLY A 73 -9.31 -3.83 14.62
CA GLY A 73 -9.83 -3.02 15.71
C GLY A 73 -8.78 -2.56 16.74
N SER A 74 -7.50 -2.91 16.58
CA SER A 74 -6.42 -2.38 17.42
C SER A 74 -5.94 -1.01 16.93
N ASP A 75 -5.29 -0.24 17.82
CA ASP A 75 -4.64 1.03 17.43
C ASP A 75 -3.56 0.81 16.36
N GLY A 76 -2.84 -0.30 16.40
CA GLY A 76 -1.83 -0.67 15.41
C GLY A 76 -2.38 -0.89 14.01
N TRP A 77 -3.60 -1.39 13.90
CA TRP A 77 -4.31 -1.62 12.64
C TRP A 77 -4.83 -0.34 11.98
N GLU A 78 -5.10 0.69 12.76
CA GLU A 78 -5.63 1.94 12.23
C GLU A 78 -4.63 2.64 11.28
N ILE A 79 -5.16 3.28 10.24
CA ILE A 79 -4.38 4.20 9.41
C ILE A 79 -3.81 5.30 10.30
N CYS A 80 -2.57 5.69 10.06
CA CYS A 80 -1.91 6.70 10.89
C CYS A 80 -2.69 8.02 10.91
N ARG A 81 -2.65 8.68 12.05
CA ARG A 81 -3.46 9.88 12.34
C ARG A 81 -3.35 10.97 11.27
N GLU A 82 -2.16 11.14 10.72
CA GLU A 82 -1.85 12.15 9.70
C GLU A 82 -2.61 11.94 8.39
N LEU A 83 -3.13 10.72 8.15
CA LEU A 83 -3.82 10.34 6.92
C LEU A 83 -5.30 9.97 7.13
N GLN A 84 -5.78 9.84 8.36
CA GLN A 84 -7.16 9.42 8.66
C GLN A 84 -8.21 10.30 7.99
N GLU A 85 -7.99 11.61 7.90
CA GLU A 85 -8.94 12.53 7.25
C GLU A 85 -9.23 12.18 5.79
N TYR A 86 -8.26 11.57 5.08
CA TYR A 86 -8.40 11.19 3.67
C TYR A 86 -9.13 9.86 3.46
N THR A 87 -9.43 9.12 4.53
CA THR A 87 -10.15 7.84 4.46
C THR A 87 -11.65 7.97 4.68
N LEU A 88 -12.15 9.15 5.05
CA LEU A 88 -13.56 9.34 5.46
C LEU A 88 -14.56 9.13 4.32
N ASP A 89 -14.19 9.52 3.11
CA ASP A 89 -15.08 9.52 1.95
C ASP A 89 -14.53 8.66 0.78
N VAL A 90 -13.54 7.79 1.07
CA VAL A 90 -12.94 6.90 0.06
C VAL A 90 -12.94 5.45 0.54
N PRO A 91 -13.02 4.47 -0.37
CA PRO A 91 -12.94 3.06 0.00
C PRO A 91 -11.60 2.70 0.64
N VAL A 92 -11.67 1.94 1.74
CA VAL A 92 -10.52 1.31 2.41
C VAL A 92 -10.71 -0.19 2.32
N PHE A 93 -9.74 -0.91 1.78
CA PHE A 93 -9.78 -2.35 1.58
C PHE A 93 -8.93 -3.06 2.61
N ASP A 94 -9.57 -3.86 3.44
CA ASP A 94 -8.89 -4.74 4.39
C ASP A 94 -8.44 -6.01 3.68
N LYS A 95 -7.17 -6.35 3.81
CA LYS A 95 -6.58 -7.49 3.12
C LYS A 95 -5.92 -8.46 4.08
N PRO A 96 -6.15 -9.77 3.92
CA PRO A 96 -5.60 -10.80 4.82
C PRO A 96 -4.17 -11.23 4.44
N THR A 97 -3.59 -10.64 3.42
CA THR A 97 -2.27 -10.97 2.87
C THR A 97 -1.67 -9.78 2.12
N PHE A 98 -0.48 -9.92 1.56
CA PHE A 98 0.32 -8.81 1.00
C PHE A 98 -0.34 -8.10 -0.17
N GLY A 99 -0.90 -8.83 -1.14
CA GLY A 99 -1.69 -8.28 -2.24
C GLY A 99 -3.18 -8.21 -1.91
N CYS A 100 -3.87 -7.17 -2.36
CA CYS A 100 -5.29 -6.96 -2.14
C CYS A 100 -6.09 -7.41 -3.37
N GLN A 101 -6.58 -8.65 -3.37
CA GLN A 101 -7.39 -9.18 -4.46
C GLN A 101 -8.71 -8.43 -4.59
N ASP A 102 -9.39 -8.18 -3.48
CA ASP A 102 -10.69 -7.50 -3.45
C ASP A 102 -10.61 -6.09 -4.07
N LEU A 103 -9.51 -5.36 -3.81
CA LEU A 103 -9.28 -4.08 -4.47
C LEU A 103 -9.11 -4.24 -5.99
N ALA A 104 -8.32 -5.22 -6.44
CA ALA A 104 -8.09 -5.43 -7.87
C ALA A 104 -9.37 -5.81 -8.61
N GLU A 105 -10.19 -6.68 -8.02
CA GLU A 105 -11.51 -7.07 -8.54
C GLU A 105 -12.47 -5.88 -8.56
N TYR A 106 -12.55 -5.13 -7.47
CA TYR A 106 -13.38 -3.93 -7.38
C TYR A 106 -13.00 -2.91 -8.45
N LEU A 107 -11.72 -2.63 -8.65
CA LEU A 107 -11.27 -1.70 -9.69
C LEU A 107 -11.62 -2.20 -11.09
N GLN A 108 -11.53 -3.50 -11.36
CA GLN A 108 -11.91 -4.07 -12.65
C GLN A 108 -13.41 -3.90 -12.93
N GLU A 109 -14.26 -4.03 -11.91
CA GLU A 109 -15.70 -3.90 -12.03
C GLU A 109 -16.18 -2.45 -12.14
N THR A 110 -15.56 -1.54 -11.39
CA THR A 110 -16.05 -0.16 -11.23
C THR A 110 -15.32 0.86 -12.09
N GLU A 111 -14.00 0.72 -12.26
CA GLU A 111 -13.16 1.68 -12.96
C GLU A 111 -12.81 1.23 -14.40
N GLY A 112 -13.05 -0.05 -14.72
CA GLY A 112 -12.80 -0.62 -16.04
C GLY A 112 -11.30 -0.67 -16.38
N GLN A 113 -10.86 0.06 -17.40
CA GLN A 113 -9.47 0.11 -17.85
C GLN A 113 -8.87 1.50 -17.56
N PRO A 114 -8.23 1.71 -16.40
CA PRO A 114 -7.60 2.99 -16.09
C PRO A 114 -6.36 3.23 -16.97
N ASP A 115 -6.02 4.50 -17.20
CA ASP A 115 -4.82 4.89 -17.94
C ASP A 115 -3.57 4.65 -17.08
N GLU A 116 -3.68 4.91 -15.77
CA GLU A 116 -2.56 4.78 -14.83
C GLU A 116 -3.07 4.42 -13.44
N ILE A 117 -2.36 3.51 -12.76
CA ILE A 117 -2.51 3.22 -11.33
C ILE A 117 -1.20 3.55 -10.63
N VAL A 118 -1.27 4.46 -9.66
CA VAL A 118 -0.12 4.93 -8.87
C VAL A 118 -0.18 4.30 -7.48
N LEU A 119 0.93 3.74 -7.00
CA LEU A 119 1.06 3.18 -5.66
C LEU A 119 2.05 3.98 -4.83
N ILE A 120 1.67 4.23 -3.58
CA ILE A 120 2.51 4.81 -2.53
C ILE A 120 2.25 4.06 -1.22
N GLY A 121 3.16 4.14 -0.25
CA GLY A 121 2.96 3.56 1.09
C GLY A 121 3.96 2.47 1.46
N LEU A 122 3.52 1.49 2.25
CA LEU A 122 4.36 0.53 2.97
C LEU A 122 3.92 -0.93 2.74
N CYS A 123 4.81 -1.90 2.89
CA CYS A 123 6.24 -1.74 2.68
C CYS A 123 6.56 -1.99 1.21
N THR A 124 7.51 -1.26 0.65
CA THR A 124 7.91 -1.36 -0.77
C THR A 124 8.16 -2.80 -1.21
N ASP A 125 8.87 -3.55 -0.38
CA ASP A 125 9.36 -4.90 -0.61
C ASP A 125 8.40 -6.01 -0.20
N ILE A 126 7.22 -5.67 0.29
CA ILE A 126 6.17 -6.63 0.70
C ILE A 126 4.82 -6.26 0.05
N CYS A 127 4.06 -5.37 0.65
CA CYS A 127 2.69 -5.08 0.21
C CYS A 127 2.65 -4.21 -1.05
N VAL A 128 3.56 -3.25 -1.21
CA VAL A 128 3.57 -2.39 -2.41
C VAL A 128 3.91 -3.21 -3.66
N ILE A 129 5.02 -3.98 -3.65
CA ILE A 129 5.38 -4.83 -4.79
C ILE A 129 4.32 -5.90 -5.07
N SER A 130 3.72 -6.50 -4.03
CA SER A 130 2.66 -7.50 -4.20
C SER A 130 1.43 -6.94 -4.89
N ASN A 131 0.98 -5.75 -4.46
CA ASN A 131 -0.14 -5.05 -5.12
C ASN A 131 0.23 -4.60 -6.53
N ALA A 132 1.43 -4.08 -6.75
CA ALA A 132 1.87 -3.63 -8.07
C ALA A 132 1.88 -4.80 -9.08
N MET A 133 2.38 -5.96 -8.69
CA MET A 133 2.39 -7.17 -9.53
C MET A 133 0.99 -7.73 -9.77
N LEU A 134 0.14 -7.75 -8.74
CA LEU A 134 -1.25 -8.18 -8.84
C LEU A 134 -2.02 -7.27 -9.81
N LEU A 135 -1.92 -5.96 -9.62
CA LEU A 135 -2.57 -4.98 -10.50
C LEU A 135 -2.04 -5.05 -11.95
N LYS A 136 -0.74 -5.32 -12.13
CA LYS A 136 -0.19 -5.55 -13.48
C LYS A 136 -0.79 -6.79 -14.16
N ALA A 137 -1.15 -7.83 -13.40
CA ALA A 137 -1.81 -9.01 -13.93
C ALA A 137 -3.30 -8.74 -14.27
N PHE A 138 -4.00 -7.97 -13.44
CA PHE A 138 -5.41 -7.59 -13.71
C PHE A 138 -5.54 -6.57 -14.84
N PHE A 139 -4.58 -5.65 -14.97
CA PHE A 139 -4.59 -4.54 -15.91
C PHE A 139 -3.30 -4.50 -16.75
N PRO A 140 -3.11 -5.48 -17.65
CA PRO A 140 -1.84 -5.64 -18.38
C PRO A 140 -1.49 -4.45 -19.26
N GLU A 141 -2.48 -3.70 -19.76
CA GLU A 141 -2.28 -2.53 -20.62
C GLU A 141 -2.24 -1.20 -19.84
N THR A 142 -2.57 -1.20 -18.53
CA THR A 142 -2.51 -0.01 -17.68
C THR A 142 -1.06 0.27 -17.28
N VAL A 143 -0.69 1.54 -17.23
CA VAL A 143 0.58 1.97 -16.64
C VAL A 143 0.49 1.84 -15.13
N ILE A 144 1.34 0.98 -14.55
CA ILE A 144 1.48 0.86 -13.10
C ILE A 144 2.71 1.65 -12.68
N THR A 145 2.54 2.59 -11.76
CA THR A 145 3.59 3.50 -11.29
C THR A 145 3.77 3.37 -9.79
N VAL A 146 5.00 3.23 -9.30
CA VAL A 146 5.35 3.31 -7.88
C VAL A 146 6.18 4.56 -7.65
N VAL A 147 5.77 5.39 -6.68
CA VAL A 147 6.46 6.63 -6.33
C VAL A 147 7.49 6.35 -5.25
N GLU A 148 8.76 6.16 -5.65
CA GLU A 148 9.85 5.75 -4.76
C GLU A 148 9.94 6.57 -3.48
N LYS A 149 9.94 7.89 -3.61
CA LYS A 149 10.06 8.83 -2.48
C LYS A 149 8.90 8.77 -1.46
N CYS A 150 7.77 8.16 -1.86
CA CYS A 150 6.58 7.98 -1.03
C CYS A 150 6.42 6.52 -0.57
N CYS A 151 7.47 5.71 -0.68
CA CYS A 151 7.52 4.33 -0.20
C CYS A 151 8.73 4.10 0.69
N ALA A 152 8.64 3.13 1.60
CA ALA A 152 9.76 2.62 2.37
C ALA A 152 9.66 1.09 2.49
N GLY A 153 10.80 0.41 2.45
CA GLY A 153 10.90 -1.03 2.68
C GLY A 153 11.27 -1.35 4.11
N VAL A 154 11.36 -2.63 4.42
CA VAL A 154 11.83 -3.13 5.72
C VAL A 154 13.28 -2.67 5.98
N THR A 155 14.10 -2.66 4.93
CA THR A 155 15.44 -2.05 4.94
C THR A 155 15.66 -1.23 3.67
N PRO A 156 16.62 -0.27 3.66
CA PRO A 156 16.98 0.45 2.43
C PRO A 156 17.40 -0.47 1.29
N GLU A 157 18.10 -1.57 1.60
CA GLU A 157 18.56 -2.54 0.60
C GLU A 157 17.41 -3.35 0.00
N SER A 158 16.44 -3.80 0.83
CA SER A 158 15.27 -4.54 0.34
C SER A 158 14.32 -3.62 -0.43
N HIS A 159 14.17 -2.37 -0.01
CA HIS A 159 13.45 -1.32 -0.75
C HIS A 159 13.99 -1.18 -2.18
N LYS A 160 15.30 -0.97 -2.31
CA LYS A 160 15.96 -0.83 -3.62
C LYS A 160 15.77 -2.07 -4.50
N ARG A 161 15.99 -3.27 -3.93
CA ARG A 161 15.79 -4.53 -4.69
C ARG A 161 14.36 -4.69 -5.19
N ALA A 162 13.37 -4.30 -4.39
CA ALA A 162 11.97 -4.38 -4.80
C ALA A 162 11.66 -3.42 -5.95
N LEU A 163 12.16 -2.19 -5.90
CA LEU A 163 12.02 -1.22 -7.00
C LEU A 163 12.67 -1.74 -8.29
N GLU A 164 13.89 -2.28 -8.21
CA GLU A 164 14.58 -2.89 -9.36
C GLU A 164 13.79 -4.07 -9.93
N ALA A 165 13.22 -4.94 -9.08
CA ALA A 165 12.39 -6.06 -9.50
C ALA A 165 11.11 -5.60 -10.21
N MET A 166 10.45 -4.57 -9.69
CA MET A 166 9.26 -3.99 -10.30
C MET A 166 9.56 -3.39 -11.68
N GLN A 167 10.69 -2.71 -11.85
CA GLN A 167 11.11 -2.15 -13.15
C GLN A 167 11.33 -3.24 -14.20
N VAL A 168 11.93 -4.38 -13.82
CA VAL A 168 12.07 -5.54 -14.73
C VAL A 168 10.71 -6.07 -15.20
N CYS A 169 9.68 -5.98 -14.34
CA CYS A 169 8.31 -6.35 -14.66
C CYS A 169 7.49 -5.23 -15.32
N GLN A 170 8.15 -4.19 -15.86
CA GLN A 170 7.53 -3.07 -16.60
C GLN A 170 6.64 -2.18 -15.71
N ILE A 171 6.87 -2.16 -14.42
CA ILE A 171 6.27 -1.18 -13.51
C ILE A 171 7.17 0.05 -13.49
N GLN A 172 6.58 1.23 -13.67
CA GLN A 172 7.32 2.48 -13.62
C GLN A 172 7.69 2.83 -12.17
N VAL A 173 8.92 3.29 -11.96
CA VAL A 173 9.41 3.80 -10.67
C VAL A 173 9.84 5.25 -10.89
N VAL A 174 9.24 6.18 -10.13
CA VAL A 174 9.43 7.62 -10.24
C VAL A 174 9.77 8.28 -8.92
#